data_0bdeb6fe2c080c8a0d88595397f2fa18
#
_entry.id   0bdeb6fe2c080c8a0d88595397f2fa18
#
_cell.length_a   1.000
_cell.length_b   1.000
_cell.length_c   1.000
_cell.angle_alpha   90.00
_cell.angle_beta   90.00
_cell.angle_gamma   90.00
#
_symmetry.space_group_name_H-M   'P 1'
#
loop_
_entity.id
_entity.type
_entity.pdbx_description
1 polymer ?
#
loop_
_entity_poly.entity_id
_entity_poly.type
_entity_poly.pdbx_seq_one_letter_code
_entity_poly.pdbx_strand_id
1 'polypeptide(L)'
;MKIWKYESYDDYVKAQTKANVKKIKKVWVQKSTIKQIYNRIPMAANILCHGTRNAAEQKYFSDMYPMANIVGTEISYTASDFPMTVQHDFHEVVNDWIGEFDIVYSNSFDHSYDPEKCMSTWANQLTKIGTLCIELQCGENNRSKATDPLELTYNDLIELASQSGLWLSHKLKLENNDMLCMFRK
;
A
#
# COMPACT_ATOMS: atom_id res chain seq x y z
N MET A 1 9.30 1.93 16.07
CA MET A 1 8.60 2.79 15.11
C MET A 1 8.89 4.25 15.37
N LYS A 2 9.15 5.08 14.32
CA LYS A 2 9.26 6.55 14.41
C LYS A 2 8.38 7.18 13.33
N ILE A 3 7.73 8.31 13.66
CA ILE A 3 6.83 9.01 12.76
C ILE A 3 7.29 10.46 12.65
N TRP A 4 7.47 10.94 11.42
CA TRP A 4 7.71 12.35 11.13
C TRP A 4 6.44 13.14 11.45
N LYS A 5 6.58 14.23 12.23
CA LYS A 5 5.45 15.09 12.59
C LYS A 5 5.35 16.26 11.62
N TYR A 6 4.20 16.42 11.02
CA TYR A 6 3.82 17.60 10.24
C TYR A 6 3.17 18.64 11.16
N GLU A 7 3.25 19.91 10.78
CA GLU A 7 2.55 20.99 11.50
C GLU A 7 1.04 20.94 11.25
N SER A 8 0.63 20.49 10.06
CA SER A 8 -0.77 20.33 9.67
C SER A 8 -0.95 19.16 8.69
N TYR A 9 -2.20 18.73 8.50
CA TYR A 9 -2.56 17.80 7.45
C TYR A 9 -2.22 18.33 6.05
N ASP A 10 -2.43 19.63 5.82
CA ASP A 10 -2.08 20.28 4.55
C ASP A 10 -0.58 20.17 4.24
N ASP A 11 0.28 20.22 5.24
CA ASP A 11 1.73 20.08 5.04
C ASP A 11 2.10 18.64 4.66
N TYR A 12 1.41 17.65 5.23
CA TYR A 12 1.52 16.26 4.77
C TYR A 12 1.12 16.14 3.29
N VAL A 13 -0.08 16.60 2.92
CA VAL A 13 -0.58 16.52 1.53
C VAL A 13 0.36 17.23 0.57
N LYS A 14 0.86 18.44 0.91
CA LYS A 14 1.83 19.18 0.10
C LYS A 14 3.14 18.41 -0.07
N ALA A 15 3.67 17.82 1.00
CA ALA A 15 4.92 17.05 0.95
C ALA A 15 4.78 15.82 0.03
N GLN A 16 3.68 15.06 0.19
CA GLN A 16 3.40 13.87 -0.63
C GLN A 16 3.17 14.25 -2.10
N THR A 17 2.36 15.26 -2.37
CA THR A 17 2.09 15.76 -3.73
C THR A 17 3.38 16.21 -4.43
N LYS A 18 4.23 16.99 -3.75
CA LYS A 18 5.51 17.45 -4.29
C LYS A 18 6.44 16.27 -4.60
N ALA A 19 6.51 15.27 -3.73
CA ALA A 19 7.31 14.08 -3.95
C ALA A 19 6.78 13.24 -5.12
N ASN A 20 5.46 13.08 -5.22
CA ASN A 20 4.78 12.40 -6.31
C ASN A 20 5.11 13.06 -7.66
N VAL A 21 4.81 14.33 -7.84
CA VAL A 21 5.08 15.09 -9.09
C VAL A 21 6.55 14.99 -9.52
N LYS A 22 7.48 15.16 -8.58
CA LYS A 22 8.93 15.05 -8.86
C LYS A 22 9.34 13.68 -9.37
N LYS A 23 8.66 12.62 -8.89
CA LYS A 23 9.00 11.22 -9.17
C LYS A 23 7.97 10.54 -10.09
N ILE A 24 7.11 11.29 -10.78
CA ILE A 24 5.93 10.76 -11.49
C ILE A 24 6.24 9.63 -12.49
N LYS A 25 7.41 9.67 -13.13
CA LYS A 25 7.86 8.67 -14.12
C LYS A 25 8.56 7.46 -13.48
N LYS A 26 8.82 7.48 -12.15
CA LYS A 26 9.51 6.38 -11.49
C LYS A 26 8.52 5.27 -11.12
N VAL A 27 8.93 4.03 -11.34
CA VAL A 27 8.22 2.82 -10.94
C VAL A 27 9.06 2.10 -9.88
N TRP A 28 8.47 1.79 -8.74
CA TRP A 28 9.14 1.08 -7.64
C TRP A 28 8.69 -0.36 -7.53
N VAL A 29 7.39 -0.61 -7.79
CA VAL A 29 6.84 -1.96 -7.80
C VAL A 29 7.55 -2.84 -8.85
N GLN A 30 7.85 -4.07 -8.49
CA GLN A 30 8.45 -5.05 -9.39
C GLN A 30 7.40 -6.04 -9.88
N LYS A 31 7.46 -6.41 -11.16
CA LYS A 31 6.58 -7.45 -11.72
C LYS A 31 6.75 -8.79 -11.00
N SER A 32 7.96 -9.10 -10.56
CA SER A 32 8.27 -10.30 -9.77
C SER A 32 7.53 -10.32 -8.44
N THR A 33 7.33 -9.18 -7.77
CA THR A 33 6.52 -9.09 -6.54
C THR A 33 5.06 -9.46 -6.82
N ILE A 34 4.45 -8.87 -7.85
CA ILE A 34 3.05 -9.17 -8.20
C ILE A 34 2.90 -10.66 -8.61
N LYS A 35 3.88 -11.22 -9.32
CA LYS A 35 3.92 -12.66 -9.64
C LYS A 35 4.00 -13.53 -8.37
N GLN A 36 4.75 -13.10 -7.34
CA GLN A 36 4.80 -13.79 -6.05
C GLN A 36 3.44 -13.79 -5.33
N ILE A 37 2.69 -12.68 -5.42
CA ILE A 37 1.32 -12.58 -4.90
C ILE A 37 0.40 -13.52 -5.68
N TYR A 38 0.41 -13.45 -7.02
CA TYR A 38 -0.40 -14.30 -7.89
C TYR A 38 -0.18 -15.80 -7.64
N ASN A 39 1.06 -16.23 -7.45
CA ASN A 39 1.38 -17.64 -7.16
C ASN A 39 0.73 -18.16 -5.86
N ARG A 40 0.34 -17.29 -4.93
CA ARG A 40 -0.27 -17.63 -3.63
C ARG A 40 -1.76 -17.34 -3.59
N ILE A 41 -2.21 -16.40 -4.41
CA ILE A 41 -3.60 -15.99 -4.55
C ILE A 41 -3.93 -15.95 -6.04
N PRO A 42 -4.11 -17.11 -6.69
CA PRO A 42 -4.28 -17.16 -8.16
C PRO A 42 -5.63 -16.63 -8.65
N MET A 43 -6.57 -16.36 -7.74
CA MET A 43 -7.88 -15.82 -8.06
C MET A 43 -8.20 -14.64 -7.14
N ALA A 44 -8.57 -13.51 -7.74
CA ALA A 44 -9.09 -12.34 -7.04
C ALA A 44 -10.06 -11.64 -7.99
N ALA A 45 -11.22 -11.22 -7.48
CA ALA A 45 -12.22 -10.46 -8.22
C ALA A 45 -12.03 -8.95 -8.04
N ASN A 46 -11.62 -8.52 -6.85
CA ASN A 46 -11.43 -7.12 -6.52
C ASN A 46 -10.05 -6.90 -5.88
N ILE A 47 -9.29 -5.95 -6.42
CA ILE A 47 -7.93 -5.62 -5.97
C ILE A 47 -7.82 -4.12 -5.75
N LEU A 48 -7.32 -3.71 -4.57
CA LEU A 48 -7.06 -2.33 -4.22
C LEU A 48 -5.55 -2.12 -4.03
N CYS A 49 -5.01 -1.10 -4.71
CA CYS A 49 -3.60 -0.71 -4.59
C CYS A 49 -3.49 0.68 -3.97
N HIS A 50 -2.81 0.82 -2.85
CA HIS A 50 -2.66 2.11 -2.18
C HIS A 50 -1.32 2.78 -2.50
N GLY A 51 -1.36 4.11 -2.78
CA GLY A 51 -0.18 4.94 -3.01
C GLY A 51 0.50 4.70 -4.37
N THR A 52 -0.28 4.58 -5.45
CA THR A 52 0.18 4.00 -6.72
C THR A 52 0.83 4.98 -7.70
N ARG A 53 1.03 6.22 -7.33
CA ARG A 53 1.68 7.28 -8.11
C ARG A 53 1.28 7.36 -9.59
N ASN A 54 1.62 6.35 -10.41
CA ASN A 54 1.47 6.35 -11.88
C ASN A 54 0.81 5.08 -12.42
N ALA A 55 0.04 4.39 -11.59
CA ALA A 55 -0.73 3.18 -11.92
C ALA A 55 0.11 1.98 -12.40
N ALA A 56 1.39 1.91 -12.08
CA ALA A 56 2.21 0.77 -12.43
C ALA A 56 1.76 -0.51 -11.71
N GLU A 57 1.34 -0.38 -10.45
CA GLU A 57 0.77 -1.45 -9.63
C GLU A 57 -0.48 -2.03 -10.28
N GLN A 58 -1.45 -1.17 -10.61
CA GLN A 58 -2.71 -1.57 -11.26
C GLN A 58 -2.44 -2.29 -12.59
N LYS A 59 -1.49 -1.75 -13.37
CA LYS A 59 -1.11 -2.38 -14.64
C LYS A 59 -0.55 -3.79 -14.43
N TYR A 60 0.34 -3.99 -13.47
CA TYR A 60 0.95 -5.30 -13.25
C TYR A 60 -0.05 -6.30 -12.66
N PHE A 61 -0.97 -5.85 -11.80
CA PHE A 61 -2.08 -6.67 -11.35
C PHE A 61 -3.02 -7.03 -12.50
N SER A 62 -3.37 -6.08 -13.39
CA SER A 62 -4.23 -6.34 -14.55
C SER A 62 -3.61 -7.35 -15.52
N ASP A 63 -2.28 -7.33 -15.69
CA ASP A 63 -1.57 -8.33 -16.50
C ASP A 63 -1.71 -9.75 -15.92
N MET A 64 -1.83 -9.91 -14.60
CA MET A 64 -1.95 -11.20 -13.89
C MET A 64 -3.41 -11.61 -13.63
N TYR A 65 -4.30 -10.65 -13.42
CA TYR A 65 -5.71 -10.87 -13.08
C TYR A 65 -6.61 -10.12 -14.09
N PRO A 66 -6.69 -10.59 -15.34
CA PRO A 66 -7.34 -9.84 -16.43
C PRO A 66 -8.85 -9.65 -16.25
N MET A 67 -9.47 -10.42 -15.34
CA MET A 67 -10.91 -10.33 -15.05
C MET A 67 -11.21 -9.59 -13.74
N ALA A 68 -10.18 -9.16 -12.99
CA ALA A 68 -10.38 -8.46 -11.73
C ALA A 68 -10.74 -6.98 -11.94
N ASN A 69 -11.59 -6.48 -11.06
CA ASN A 69 -11.75 -5.04 -10.87
C ASN A 69 -10.58 -4.52 -10.04
N ILE A 70 -9.83 -3.56 -10.57
CA ILE A 70 -8.61 -3.04 -9.94
C ILE A 70 -8.76 -1.54 -9.75
N VAL A 71 -8.53 -1.10 -8.51
CA VAL A 71 -8.56 0.32 -8.13
C VAL A 71 -7.22 0.69 -7.49
N GLY A 72 -6.68 1.84 -7.85
CA GLY A 72 -5.53 2.45 -7.20
C GLY A 72 -5.89 3.74 -6.49
N THR A 73 -5.18 4.08 -5.42
CA THR A 73 -5.32 5.37 -4.74
C THR A 73 -4.03 6.18 -4.80
N GLU A 74 -4.17 7.48 -4.93
CA GLU A 74 -3.08 8.44 -4.87
C GLU A 74 -3.60 9.74 -4.24
N ILE A 75 -2.89 10.30 -3.27
CA ILE A 75 -3.32 11.53 -2.58
C ILE A 75 -3.13 12.77 -3.46
N SER A 76 -2.17 12.74 -4.39
CA SER A 76 -1.88 13.83 -5.30
C SER A 76 -2.99 14.02 -6.34
N TYR A 77 -3.22 15.25 -6.75
CA TYR A 77 -4.13 15.59 -7.86
C TYR A 77 -3.76 14.90 -9.18
N THR A 78 -2.53 14.43 -9.32
CA THR A 78 -2.08 13.67 -10.51
C THR A 78 -2.77 12.32 -10.64
N ALA A 79 -3.53 11.86 -9.64
CA ALA A 79 -4.34 10.64 -9.72
C ALA A 79 -5.23 10.61 -10.97
N SER A 80 -5.81 11.75 -11.36
CA SER A 80 -6.68 11.89 -12.54
C SER A 80 -5.98 11.65 -13.88
N ASP A 81 -4.64 11.69 -13.91
CA ASP A 81 -3.85 11.49 -15.13
C ASP A 81 -3.63 10.00 -15.43
N PHE A 82 -4.02 9.10 -14.53
CA PHE A 82 -3.73 7.67 -14.63
C PHE A 82 -5.00 6.81 -14.59
N PRO A 83 -5.04 5.74 -15.39
CA PRO A 83 -6.19 4.84 -15.42
C PRO A 83 -6.34 4.10 -14.08
N MET A 84 -7.57 3.67 -13.77
CA MET A 84 -7.89 2.87 -12.57
C MET A 84 -7.44 3.55 -11.27
N THR A 85 -7.26 4.87 -11.24
CA THR A 85 -6.73 5.59 -10.08
C THR A 85 -7.71 6.65 -9.62
N VAL A 86 -7.98 6.69 -8.31
CA VAL A 86 -8.80 7.70 -7.67
C VAL A 86 -7.92 8.57 -6.75
N GLN A 87 -8.20 9.88 -6.71
CA GLN A 87 -7.55 10.76 -5.75
C GLN A 87 -8.14 10.48 -4.36
N HIS A 88 -7.34 9.92 -3.48
CA HIS A 88 -7.79 9.51 -2.15
C HIS A 88 -6.62 9.39 -1.17
N ASP A 89 -6.83 9.83 0.07
CA ASP A 89 -5.93 9.55 1.18
C ASP A 89 -6.20 8.15 1.72
N PHE A 90 -5.25 7.27 1.63
CA PHE A 90 -5.40 5.85 2.01
C PHE A 90 -5.63 5.61 3.52
N HIS A 91 -5.53 6.66 4.36
CA HIS A 91 -5.94 6.59 5.77
C HIS A 91 -7.46 6.73 5.95
N GLU A 92 -8.16 7.26 4.94
CA GLU A 92 -9.58 7.57 5.08
C GLU A 92 -10.46 6.41 4.63
N VAL A 93 -11.57 6.23 5.35
CA VAL A 93 -12.52 5.15 5.07
C VAL A 93 -13.43 5.54 3.91
N VAL A 94 -13.60 4.64 2.95
CA VAL A 94 -14.65 4.68 1.95
C VAL A 94 -15.65 3.57 2.28
N ASN A 95 -16.89 3.93 2.60
CA ASN A 95 -17.90 2.97 3.07
C ASN A 95 -18.13 1.82 2.07
N ASP A 96 -18.15 2.13 0.78
CA ASP A 96 -18.38 1.16 -0.29
C ASP A 96 -17.18 0.20 -0.50
N TRP A 97 -16.08 0.41 0.20
CA TRP A 97 -14.88 -0.44 0.13
C TRP A 97 -14.76 -1.42 1.29
N ILE A 98 -15.62 -1.30 2.32
CA ILE A 98 -15.54 -2.15 3.51
C ILE A 98 -15.92 -3.59 3.16
N GLY A 99 -14.97 -4.51 3.32
CA GLY A 99 -15.17 -5.93 3.07
C GLY A 99 -15.21 -6.34 1.59
N GLU A 100 -14.74 -5.48 0.66
CA GLU A 100 -14.93 -5.67 -0.78
C GLU A 100 -13.72 -6.27 -1.50
N PHE A 101 -12.50 -6.18 -0.95
CA PHE A 101 -11.28 -6.55 -1.68
C PHE A 101 -10.71 -7.88 -1.25
N ASP A 102 -10.38 -8.71 -2.25
CA ASP A 102 -9.67 -9.98 -2.07
C ASP A 102 -8.18 -9.74 -1.83
N ILE A 103 -7.65 -8.67 -2.44
CA ILE A 103 -6.27 -8.23 -2.25
C ILE A 103 -6.27 -6.72 -1.99
N VAL A 104 -5.66 -6.29 -0.89
CA VAL A 104 -5.21 -4.91 -0.66
C VAL A 104 -3.69 -4.91 -0.71
N TYR A 105 -3.09 -4.08 -1.55
CA TYR A 105 -1.65 -4.05 -1.77
C TYR A 105 -1.09 -2.65 -1.58
N SER A 106 0.10 -2.55 -1.01
CA SER A 106 0.88 -1.31 -1.01
C SER A 106 2.38 -1.56 -0.87
N ASN A 107 3.17 -0.75 -1.58
CA ASN A 107 4.60 -0.55 -1.36
C ASN A 107 4.91 0.85 -0.79
N SER A 108 3.88 1.50 -0.25
CA SER A 108 3.92 2.90 0.21
C SER A 108 3.42 3.06 1.66
N PHE A 109 3.47 2.00 2.48
CA PHE A 109 3.07 2.07 3.88
C PHE A 109 3.97 3.02 4.70
N ASP A 110 5.23 3.16 4.31
CA ASP A 110 6.19 4.13 4.85
C ASP A 110 5.80 5.60 4.64
N HIS A 111 4.83 5.87 3.76
CA HIS A 111 4.23 7.20 3.58
C HIS A 111 3.10 7.51 4.59
N SER A 112 2.78 6.59 5.49
CA SER A 112 1.73 6.79 6.49
C SER A 112 2.18 7.74 7.61
N TYR A 113 1.37 8.76 7.89
CA TYR A 113 1.52 9.65 9.06
C TYR A 113 0.76 9.15 10.29
N ASP A 114 -0.19 8.24 10.09
CA ASP A 114 -0.98 7.57 11.11
C ASP A 114 -1.09 6.07 10.79
N PRO A 115 -0.07 5.27 11.15
CA PRO A 115 0.01 3.87 10.75
C PRO A 115 -1.06 2.98 11.40
N GLU A 116 -1.57 3.33 12.58
CA GLU A 116 -2.64 2.58 13.25
C GLU A 116 -3.96 2.76 12.48
N LYS A 117 -4.34 4.01 12.17
CA LYS A 117 -5.50 4.31 11.35
C LYS A 117 -5.39 3.68 9.96
N CYS A 118 -4.23 3.81 9.33
CA CYS A 118 -3.95 3.26 8.02
C CYS A 118 -4.14 1.73 8.00
N MET A 119 -3.50 1.01 8.92
CA MET A 119 -3.59 -0.45 9.02
C MET A 119 -5.02 -0.91 9.27
N SER A 120 -5.74 -0.27 10.20
CA SER A 120 -7.14 -0.56 10.50
C SER A 120 -8.03 -0.32 9.28
N THR A 121 -7.85 0.79 8.55
CA THR A 121 -8.59 1.09 7.32
C THR A 121 -8.38 0.00 6.28
N TRP A 122 -7.12 -0.38 6.01
CA TRP A 122 -6.80 -1.42 5.01
C TRP A 122 -7.30 -2.81 5.43
N ALA A 123 -7.24 -3.13 6.72
CA ALA A 123 -7.82 -4.38 7.26
C ALA A 123 -9.34 -4.44 7.03
N ASN A 124 -10.05 -3.31 7.23
CA ASN A 124 -11.50 -3.26 7.05
C ASN A 124 -11.94 -3.38 5.58
N GLN A 125 -11.08 -3.02 4.64
CA GLN A 125 -11.35 -3.16 3.21
C GLN A 125 -11.32 -4.61 2.70
N LEU A 126 -10.65 -5.51 3.44
CA LEU A 126 -10.53 -6.92 3.06
C LEU A 126 -11.85 -7.68 3.22
N THR A 127 -12.15 -8.53 2.24
CA THR A 127 -13.14 -9.61 2.41
C THR A 127 -12.74 -10.52 3.57
N LYS A 128 -13.63 -11.40 4.03
CA LYS A 128 -13.35 -12.38 5.11
C LYS A 128 -12.16 -13.30 4.82
N ILE A 129 -11.85 -13.52 3.55
CA ILE A 129 -10.73 -14.37 3.09
C ILE A 129 -9.65 -13.55 2.37
N GLY A 130 -9.79 -12.23 2.39
CA GLY A 130 -8.88 -11.31 1.71
C GLY A 130 -7.48 -11.31 2.33
N THR A 131 -6.54 -10.79 1.56
CA THR A 131 -5.12 -10.72 1.95
C THR A 131 -4.60 -9.30 1.78
N LEU A 132 -4.03 -8.74 2.85
CA LEU A 132 -3.26 -7.51 2.81
C LEU A 132 -1.80 -7.84 2.47
N CYS A 133 -1.28 -7.23 1.42
CA CYS A 133 0.08 -7.41 0.91
C CYS A 133 0.86 -6.09 1.06
N ILE A 134 1.85 -6.06 1.95
CA ILE A 134 2.68 -4.87 2.20
C ILE A 134 4.14 -5.18 1.82
N GLU A 135 4.73 -4.33 0.97
CA GLU A 135 6.18 -4.31 0.77
C GLU A 135 6.81 -3.45 1.87
N LEU A 136 7.50 -4.09 2.80
CA LEU A 136 8.23 -3.42 3.86
C LEU A 136 9.63 -3.06 3.36
N GLN A 137 9.96 -1.77 3.35
CA GLN A 137 11.31 -1.31 3.05
C GLN A 137 12.28 -1.76 4.14
N CYS A 138 13.44 -2.27 3.72
CA CYS A 138 14.50 -2.74 4.60
C CYS A 138 15.79 -1.97 4.36
N GLY A 139 16.59 -1.79 5.44
CA GLY A 139 17.92 -1.19 5.35
C GLY A 139 17.95 0.32 5.61
N GLU A 140 19.00 0.99 5.11
CA GLU A 140 19.30 2.39 5.44
C GLU A 140 18.31 3.42 4.90
N ASN A 141 17.50 3.06 3.91
CA ASN A 141 16.47 3.93 3.33
C ASN A 141 15.21 4.02 4.21
N ASN A 142 15.04 3.11 5.15
CA ASN A 142 13.94 3.12 6.12
C ASN A 142 14.24 4.14 7.22
N ARG A 143 14.02 5.43 6.92
CA ARG A 143 14.22 6.54 7.86
C ARG A 143 13.08 7.53 7.77
N SER A 144 12.52 7.89 8.91
CA SER A 144 11.45 8.90 9.02
C SER A 144 11.91 10.28 8.54
N LYS A 145 11.21 10.83 7.57
CA LYS A 145 11.40 12.17 6.97
C LYS A 145 10.10 12.67 6.33
N ALA A 146 10.06 13.94 5.95
CA ALA A 146 8.83 14.53 5.41
C ALA A 146 8.26 13.86 4.15
N THR A 147 9.03 13.12 3.37
CA THR A 147 8.52 12.39 2.18
C THR A 147 8.17 10.95 2.45
N ASP A 148 8.76 10.35 3.47
CA ASP A 148 8.57 8.97 3.90
C ASP A 148 8.44 9.03 5.43
N PRO A 149 7.26 9.44 5.98
CA PRO A 149 7.12 9.82 7.39
C PRO A 149 7.27 8.68 8.38
N LEU A 150 7.06 7.45 7.96
CA LEU A 150 7.07 6.30 8.85
C LEU A 150 8.37 5.49 8.71
N GLU A 151 9.11 5.39 9.82
CA GLU A 151 10.19 4.42 10.00
C GLU A 151 9.70 3.30 10.90
N LEU A 152 9.65 2.08 10.40
CA LEU A 152 9.19 0.93 11.17
C LEU A 152 10.05 -0.30 10.91
N THR A 153 10.15 -1.14 11.94
CA THR A 153 10.77 -2.46 11.85
C THR A 153 9.73 -3.51 11.41
N TYR A 154 10.22 -4.69 11.07
CA TYR A 154 9.36 -5.85 10.83
C TYR A 154 8.44 -6.15 12.04
N ASN A 155 8.96 -6.06 13.26
CA ASN A 155 8.18 -6.32 14.48
C ASN A 155 7.08 -5.26 14.69
N ASP A 156 7.38 -3.98 14.42
CA ASP A 156 6.37 -2.91 14.45
C ASP A 156 5.22 -3.21 13.47
N LEU A 157 5.54 -3.67 12.25
CA LEU A 157 4.53 -4.03 11.24
C LEU A 157 3.64 -5.19 11.69
N ILE A 158 4.23 -6.23 12.30
CA ILE A 158 3.48 -7.38 12.83
C ILE A 158 2.56 -6.95 13.96
N GLU A 159 3.03 -6.07 14.87
CA GLU A 159 2.24 -5.56 15.97
C GLU A 159 1.03 -4.75 15.47
N LEU A 160 1.24 -3.80 14.56
CA LEU A 160 0.16 -3.03 13.94
C LEU A 160 -0.89 -3.93 13.24
N ALA A 161 -0.42 -4.92 12.50
CA ALA A 161 -1.32 -5.88 11.84
C ALA A 161 -2.14 -6.68 12.86
N SER A 162 -1.50 -7.19 13.92
CA SER A 162 -2.17 -7.93 15.00
C SER A 162 -3.23 -7.10 15.72
N GLN A 163 -2.93 -5.84 16.02
CA GLN A 163 -3.89 -4.90 16.65
C GLN A 163 -5.10 -4.63 15.74
N SER A 164 -4.94 -4.76 14.43
CA SER A 164 -6.03 -4.64 13.44
C SER A 164 -6.73 -5.97 13.11
N GLY A 165 -6.47 -7.03 13.89
CA GLY A 165 -7.10 -8.34 13.72
C GLY A 165 -6.51 -9.17 12.57
N LEU A 166 -5.31 -8.83 12.11
CA LEU A 166 -4.62 -9.53 11.03
C LEU A 166 -3.49 -10.41 11.57
N TRP A 167 -3.26 -11.56 10.92
CA TRP A 167 -2.12 -12.43 11.21
C TRP A 167 -1.25 -12.65 9.97
N LEU A 168 0.06 -12.76 10.16
CA LEU A 168 1.01 -12.98 9.07
C LEU A 168 0.85 -14.39 8.49
N SER A 169 0.51 -14.49 7.21
CA SER A 169 0.40 -15.76 6.48
C SER A 169 1.67 -16.11 5.70
N HIS A 170 2.34 -15.10 5.11
CA HIS A 170 3.57 -15.30 4.35
C HIS A 170 4.54 -14.12 4.53
N LYS A 171 5.82 -14.44 4.51
CA LYS A 171 6.93 -13.48 4.49
C LYS A 171 7.93 -13.89 3.41
N LEU A 172 8.24 -12.99 2.50
CA LEU A 172 9.10 -13.26 1.35
C LEU A 172 10.15 -12.17 1.21
N LYS A 173 11.38 -12.53 0.93
CA LYS A 173 12.42 -11.58 0.55
C LYS A 173 12.25 -11.24 -0.93
N LEU A 174 12.27 -9.95 -1.26
CA LEU A 174 12.19 -9.44 -2.62
C LEU A 174 13.59 -9.24 -3.24
N GLU A 175 13.64 -9.09 -4.57
CA GLU A 175 14.90 -8.90 -5.32
C GLU A 175 15.64 -7.60 -4.92
N ASN A 176 14.89 -6.56 -4.53
CA ASN A 176 15.44 -5.28 -4.04
C ASN A 176 15.85 -5.30 -2.56
N ASN A 177 15.89 -6.48 -1.91
CA ASN A 177 16.12 -6.72 -0.50
C ASN A 177 15.00 -6.28 0.46
N ASP A 178 13.90 -5.72 0.00
CA ASP A 178 12.71 -5.49 0.79
C ASP A 178 11.99 -6.80 1.14
N MET A 179 10.95 -6.71 1.94
CA MET A 179 10.14 -7.87 2.33
C MET A 179 8.70 -7.68 1.89
N LEU A 180 8.14 -8.69 1.22
CA LEU A 180 6.69 -8.79 1.05
C LEU A 180 6.11 -9.53 2.25
N CYS A 181 5.27 -8.84 3.03
CA CYS A 181 4.50 -9.39 4.13
C CYS A 181 3.04 -9.54 3.71
N MET A 182 2.48 -10.73 3.84
CA MET A 182 1.08 -11.01 3.48
C MET A 182 0.31 -11.39 4.74
N PHE A 183 -0.78 -10.67 5.01
CA PHE A 183 -1.60 -10.82 6.20
C PHE A 183 -3.03 -11.25 5.84
N ARG A 184 -3.69 -11.98 6.73
CA ARG A 184 -5.09 -12.41 6.64
C ARG A 184 -5.86 -12.08 7.91
N LYS A 185 -7.20 -12.00 7.76
CA LYS A 185 -8.12 -11.95 8.91
C LYS A 185 -8.23 -13.30 9.60
#